data_4e38dd6f65bae01ad073fb82756ffcef
#
_entry.id   4e38dd6f65bae01ad073fb82756ffcef
#
_cell.length_a   1.000
_cell.length_b   1.000
_cell.length_c   1.000
_cell.angle_alpha   90.00
_cell.angle_beta   90.00
_cell.angle_gamma   90.00
#
_symmetry.space_group_name_H-M   'P 1'
#
loop_
_entity.id
_entity.type
_entity.pdbx_description
1 polymer ?
#
loop_
_entity_poly.entity_id
_entity_poly.type
_entity_poly.pdbx_seq_one_letter_code
_entity_poly.pdbx_strand_id
1 'polypeptide(L)'
;IQTVFNPVNIGKNPRFVSVIPARKVDLYGRVALHKGRDNVISGPMELIDSFLGAQISKNGRVIFGLPSRNMDKKPNFKLSIEKFHNQFGFEESIDMVVTEYGVAMLNGLSIRERAMALIEIAHPDDRNELFEQAKEEKILYPDQIFMLESSRLYPLEIDKTVSFKGGLSIRFRPIKSSDEEQMRRLFYRFSDESIYYRYFHSLHIMPHSKMQEYLNVNWKNTMSIVGLVGEPGLGIIISEARYLVDSSGESAEIAIIVDEKYNGLSPKYLRF
;
A
#
# COMPACT_ATOMS: atom_id res chain seq x y z
N ILE A 1 -15.14 -33.90 -2.54
CA ILE A 1 -15.43 -32.43 -2.54
C ILE A 1 -15.29 -31.88 -1.12
N GLN A 2 -16.02 -32.40 -0.11
CA GLN A 2 -15.97 -31.91 1.29
C GLN A 2 -14.58 -31.96 1.96
N THR A 3 -13.66 -32.77 1.48
CA THR A 3 -12.30 -32.87 2.04
C THR A 3 -11.35 -31.84 1.43
N VAL A 4 -11.54 -31.52 0.16
CA VAL A 4 -10.68 -30.59 -0.61
C VAL A 4 -11.09 -29.14 -0.34
N PHE A 5 -12.39 -28.84 -0.42
CA PHE A 5 -12.95 -27.52 -0.18
C PHE A 5 -13.40 -27.37 1.30
N ASN A 6 -12.47 -27.60 2.21
CA ASN A 6 -12.70 -27.38 3.63
C ASN A 6 -11.70 -26.33 4.16
N PRO A 7 -12.14 -25.15 4.58
CA PRO A 7 -11.25 -24.07 4.98
C PRO A 7 -10.31 -24.45 6.14
N VAL A 8 -10.76 -25.31 7.05
CA VAL A 8 -9.91 -25.81 8.15
C VAL A 8 -8.78 -26.68 7.61
N ASN A 9 -9.04 -27.55 6.63
CA ASN A 9 -8.00 -28.39 6.01
C ASN A 9 -7.05 -27.57 5.17
N ILE A 10 -7.56 -26.61 4.40
CA ILE A 10 -6.75 -25.66 3.64
C ILE A 10 -5.85 -24.87 4.58
N GLY A 11 -6.39 -24.35 5.68
CA GLY A 11 -5.69 -23.55 6.68
C GLY A 11 -4.56 -24.29 7.44
N LYS A 12 -4.54 -25.62 7.43
CA LYS A 12 -3.42 -26.41 7.96
C LYS A 12 -2.13 -26.26 7.15
N ASN A 13 -2.23 -25.82 5.88
CA ASN A 13 -1.07 -25.60 5.02
C ASN A 13 -0.51 -24.19 5.30
N PRO A 14 0.69 -24.06 5.90
CA PRO A 14 1.26 -22.75 6.17
C PRO A 14 1.60 -22.02 4.89
N ARG A 15 1.43 -20.69 4.87
CA ARG A 15 1.66 -19.83 3.71
C ARG A 15 0.78 -20.18 2.51
N PHE A 16 -0.44 -20.63 2.77
CA PHE A 16 -1.39 -20.84 1.70
C PHE A 16 -1.82 -19.50 1.09
N VAL A 17 -1.71 -19.37 -0.23
CA VAL A 17 -2.07 -18.17 -0.96
C VAL A 17 -3.28 -18.47 -1.85
N SER A 18 -4.36 -17.73 -1.64
CA SER A 18 -5.54 -17.76 -2.51
C SER A 18 -5.46 -16.60 -3.50
N VAL A 19 -5.37 -16.89 -4.80
CA VAL A 19 -5.39 -15.89 -5.88
C VAL A 19 -6.74 -15.93 -6.57
N ILE A 20 -7.49 -14.85 -6.45
CA ILE A 20 -8.87 -14.74 -6.92
C ILE A 20 -8.94 -13.71 -8.04
N PRO A 21 -9.43 -14.08 -9.24
CA PRO A 21 -9.62 -13.10 -10.29
C PRO A 21 -10.80 -12.19 -9.98
N ALA A 22 -10.56 -10.87 -10.06
CA ALA A 22 -11.56 -9.85 -9.89
C ALA A 22 -11.95 -9.20 -11.22
N ARG A 23 -13.17 -8.65 -11.29
CA ARG A 23 -13.67 -7.94 -12.46
C ARG A 23 -13.64 -6.42 -12.27
N LYS A 24 -13.99 -5.96 -11.08
CA LYS A 24 -13.98 -4.55 -10.68
C LYS A 24 -13.57 -4.42 -9.23
N VAL A 25 -12.97 -3.30 -8.91
CA VAL A 25 -12.66 -2.88 -7.55
C VAL A 25 -13.11 -1.43 -7.37
N ASP A 26 -13.60 -1.08 -6.20
CA ASP A 26 -13.87 0.32 -5.87
C ASP A 26 -12.93 0.87 -4.79
N LEU A 27 -13.01 2.18 -4.57
CA LEU A 27 -12.12 2.88 -3.64
C LEU A 27 -12.40 2.56 -2.16
N TYR A 28 -13.52 1.90 -1.85
CA TYR A 28 -13.78 1.36 -0.51
C TYR A 28 -13.08 0.01 -0.27
N GLY A 29 -12.55 -0.61 -1.33
CA GLY A 29 -11.94 -1.93 -1.29
C GLY A 29 -12.90 -3.08 -1.60
N ARG A 30 -14.13 -2.77 -2.03
CA ARG A 30 -15.09 -3.79 -2.45
C ARG A 30 -14.70 -4.36 -3.81
N VAL A 31 -14.86 -5.66 -3.97
CA VAL A 31 -14.48 -6.40 -5.18
C VAL A 31 -15.71 -7.04 -5.83
N ALA A 32 -15.90 -6.81 -7.11
CA ALA A 32 -16.86 -7.55 -7.91
C ALA A 32 -16.15 -8.71 -8.63
N LEU A 33 -16.70 -9.90 -8.46
CA LEU A 33 -16.20 -11.13 -9.10
C LEU A 33 -16.66 -11.24 -10.54
N HIS A 34 -16.05 -12.15 -11.29
CA HIS A 34 -16.46 -12.46 -12.65
C HIS A 34 -17.88 -13.04 -12.67
N LYS A 35 -18.61 -12.74 -13.72
CA LYS A 35 -19.85 -13.43 -14.05
C LYS A 35 -19.51 -14.74 -14.74
N GLY A 36 -20.40 -15.73 -14.61
CA GLY A 36 -20.33 -16.96 -15.36
C GLY A 36 -20.58 -16.74 -16.86
N ARG A 37 -20.67 -17.85 -17.59
CA ARG A 37 -20.96 -17.85 -19.02
C ARG A 37 -22.24 -17.06 -19.31
N ASP A 38 -22.28 -16.33 -20.42
CA ASP A 38 -23.40 -15.51 -20.86
C ASP A 38 -23.88 -14.46 -19.84
N ASN A 39 -22.96 -13.95 -19.02
CA ASN A 39 -23.25 -13.00 -17.94
C ASN A 39 -24.18 -13.54 -16.83
N VAL A 40 -24.41 -14.84 -16.77
CA VAL A 40 -25.13 -15.46 -15.65
C VAL A 40 -24.30 -15.34 -14.38
N ILE A 41 -24.94 -14.89 -13.31
CA ILE A 41 -24.26 -14.75 -12.01
C ILE A 41 -24.08 -16.16 -11.44
N SER A 42 -22.84 -16.59 -11.25
CA SER A 42 -22.51 -17.82 -10.53
C SER A 42 -22.11 -17.48 -9.09
N GLY A 43 -22.49 -18.35 -8.17
CA GLY A 43 -22.10 -18.19 -6.76
C GLY A 43 -20.60 -18.44 -6.57
N PRO A 44 -19.98 -17.80 -5.58
CA PRO A 44 -18.54 -17.92 -5.27
C PRO A 44 -18.20 -19.16 -4.42
N MET A 45 -18.97 -20.26 -4.46
CA MET A 45 -18.94 -21.33 -3.46
C MET A 45 -17.51 -21.83 -3.13
N GLU A 46 -16.72 -22.17 -4.13
CA GLU A 46 -15.36 -22.68 -3.94
C GLU A 46 -14.35 -21.58 -3.56
N LEU A 47 -14.64 -20.32 -3.92
CA LEU A 47 -13.81 -19.19 -3.59
C LEU A 47 -13.83 -18.87 -2.09
N ILE A 48 -14.99 -19.03 -1.44
CA ILE A 48 -15.14 -18.76 -0.01
C ILE A 48 -14.28 -19.73 0.81
N ASP A 49 -14.27 -21.01 0.46
CA ASP A 49 -13.48 -22.01 1.19
C ASP A 49 -11.97 -21.76 1.08
N SER A 50 -11.48 -21.41 -0.12
CA SER A 50 -10.08 -21.06 -0.33
C SER A 50 -9.71 -19.72 0.32
N PHE A 51 -10.62 -18.75 0.31
CA PHE A 51 -10.46 -17.48 0.99
C PHE A 51 -10.33 -17.68 2.51
N LEU A 52 -11.30 -18.36 3.12
CA LEU A 52 -11.28 -18.64 4.57
C LEU A 52 -10.08 -19.51 4.97
N GLY A 53 -9.72 -20.48 4.11
CA GLY A 53 -8.53 -21.29 4.32
C GLY A 53 -7.24 -20.48 4.33
N ALA A 54 -7.13 -19.49 3.45
CA ALA A 54 -5.99 -18.58 3.44
C ALA A 54 -5.94 -17.69 4.70
N GLN A 55 -7.09 -17.24 5.20
CA GLN A 55 -7.17 -16.48 6.46
C GLN A 55 -6.78 -17.32 7.70
N ILE A 56 -7.13 -18.61 7.73
CA ILE A 56 -6.77 -19.53 8.81
C ILE A 56 -5.29 -19.95 8.74
N SER A 57 -4.73 -19.98 7.54
CA SER A 57 -3.35 -20.42 7.29
C SER A 57 -2.34 -19.52 7.98
N LYS A 58 -1.36 -20.11 8.67
CA LYS A 58 -0.24 -19.34 9.24
C LYS A 58 0.54 -18.64 8.10
N ASN A 59 0.55 -17.31 8.11
CA ASN A 59 1.12 -16.46 7.06
C ASN A 59 0.46 -16.69 5.68
N GLY A 60 -0.81 -17.06 5.66
CA GLY A 60 -1.61 -17.12 4.44
C GLY A 60 -1.90 -15.73 3.88
N ARG A 61 -2.31 -15.67 2.60
CA ARG A 61 -2.65 -14.41 1.92
C ARG A 61 -3.80 -14.60 0.96
N VAL A 62 -4.60 -13.56 0.82
CA VAL A 62 -5.63 -13.47 -0.20
C VAL A 62 -5.29 -12.36 -1.18
N ILE A 63 -5.20 -12.68 -2.45
CA ILE A 63 -4.83 -11.77 -3.53
C ILE A 63 -5.97 -11.71 -4.53
N PHE A 64 -6.50 -10.51 -4.76
CA PHE A 64 -7.41 -10.25 -5.87
C PHE A 64 -6.63 -9.66 -7.04
N GLY A 65 -6.60 -10.39 -8.16
CA GLY A 65 -5.91 -9.97 -9.38
C GLY A 65 -6.88 -9.47 -10.45
N LEU A 66 -6.59 -8.32 -11.06
CA LEU A 66 -7.33 -7.82 -12.21
C LEU A 66 -6.46 -6.89 -13.05
N PRO A 67 -6.68 -6.81 -14.37
CA PRO A 67 -6.08 -5.75 -15.17
C PRO A 67 -6.70 -4.40 -14.76
N SER A 68 -5.93 -3.31 -14.80
CA SER A 68 -6.42 -1.97 -14.48
C SER A 68 -7.57 -1.51 -15.39
N ARG A 69 -7.55 -1.95 -16.65
CA ARG A 69 -8.62 -1.76 -17.66
C ARG A 69 -9.04 -3.10 -18.26
N ASN A 70 -10.29 -3.19 -18.68
CA ASN A 70 -10.81 -4.37 -19.37
C ASN A 70 -10.36 -4.40 -20.86
N MET A 71 -10.78 -5.44 -21.60
CA MET A 71 -10.46 -5.59 -23.04
C MET A 71 -10.96 -4.42 -23.90
N ASP A 72 -12.05 -3.77 -23.50
CA ASP A 72 -12.59 -2.57 -24.16
C ASP A 72 -11.88 -1.28 -23.70
N LYS A 73 -10.75 -1.38 -22.99
CA LYS A 73 -9.98 -0.28 -22.41
C LYS A 73 -10.76 0.57 -21.38
N LYS A 74 -11.86 0.06 -20.85
CA LYS A 74 -12.64 0.74 -19.80
C LYS A 74 -12.06 0.46 -18.43
N PRO A 75 -12.02 1.45 -17.50
CA PRO A 75 -11.47 1.28 -16.16
C PRO A 75 -12.13 0.14 -15.38
N ASN A 76 -11.31 -0.65 -14.69
CA ASN A 76 -11.76 -1.67 -13.75
C ASN A 76 -11.81 -1.13 -12.31
N PHE A 77 -11.19 0.00 -12.05
CA PHE A 77 -11.33 0.77 -10.83
C PHE A 77 -12.52 1.71 -10.92
N LYS A 78 -13.31 1.81 -9.86
CA LYS A 78 -14.50 2.64 -9.77
C LYS A 78 -14.54 3.37 -8.44
N LEU A 79 -15.20 4.50 -8.38
CA LEU A 79 -15.50 5.17 -7.12
C LEU A 79 -16.32 4.25 -6.21
N SER A 80 -17.38 3.65 -6.75
CA SER A 80 -18.23 2.69 -6.05
C SER A 80 -18.75 1.60 -7.00
N ILE A 81 -18.79 0.36 -6.51
CA ILE A 81 -19.39 -0.79 -7.18
C ILE A 81 -20.68 -1.26 -6.51
N GLU A 82 -21.26 -0.48 -5.61
CA GLU A 82 -22.46 -0.86 -4.84
C GLU A 82 -23.61 -1.39 -5.71
N LYS A 83 -23.77 -0.84 -6.92
CA LYS A 83 -24.80 -1.28 -7.89
C LYS A 83 -24.38 -2.48 -8.73
N PHE A 84 -23.18 -3.02 -8.54
CA PHE A 84 -22.71 -4.17 -9.30
C PHE A 84 -23.18 -5.47 -8.65
N HIS A 85 -23.55 -6.43 -9.47
CA HIS A 85 -23.86 -7.78 -9.02
C HIS A 85 -22.59 -8.58 -8.77
N ASN A 86 -22.71 -9.65 -7.98
CA ASN A 86 -21.64 -10.59 -7.67
C ASN A 86 -20.46 -9.93 -6.92
N GLN A 87 -20.78 -9.13 -5.92
CA GLN A 87 -19.79 -8.56 -5.01
C GLN A 87 -19.29 -9.64 -4.03
N PHE A 88 -18.03 -9.54 -3.69
CA PHE A 88 -17.43 -10.38 -2.65
C PHE A 88 -17.75 -9.79 -1.28
N GLY A 89 -18.39 -10.60 -0.41
CA GLY A 89 -18.98 -10.11 0.84
C GLY A 89 -18.04 -9.99 2.03
N PHE A 90 -16.72 -10.24 1.86
CA PHE A 90 -15.74 -10.15 2.95
C PHE A 90 -14.72 -9.04 2.71
N GLU A 91 -15.20 -7.85 2.35
CA GLU A 91 -14.38 -6.71 1.94
C GLU A 91 -13.35 -6.27 2.98
N GLU A 92 -13.70 -6.34 4.26
CA GLU A 92 -12.79 -5.97 5.36
C GLU A 92 -11.59 -6.92 5.52
N SER A 93 -11.70 -8.12 4.95
CA SER A 93 -10.69 -9.17 5.06
C SER A 93 -9.86 -9.35 3.78
N ILE A 94 -9.95 -8.41 2.83
CA ILE A 94 -9.15 -8.43 1.62
C ILE A 94 -7.74 -7.96 1.94
N ASP A 95 -6.73 -8.81 1.74
CA ASP A 95 -5.34 -8.46 2.00
C ASP A 95 -4.75 -7.59 0.91
N MET A 96 -4.91 -8.01 -0.35
CA MET A 96 -4.20 -7.40 -1.48
C MET A 96 -5.05 -7.33 -2.74
N VAL A 97 -4.86 -6.24 -3.48
CA VAL A 97 -5.29 -6.11 -4.87
C VAL A 97 -4.06 -5.91 -5.75
N VAL A 98 -3.97 -6.64 -6.85
CA VAL A 98 -2.82 -6.64 -7.77
C VAL A 98 -3.26 -6.29 -9.17
N THR A 99 -2.50 -5.39 -9.80
CA THR A 99 -2.63 -5.04 -11.22
C THR A 99 -1.25 -5.06 -11.90
N GLU A 100 -1.21 -4.77 -13.18
CA GLU A 100 0.03 -4.54 -13.93
C GLU A 100 0.83 -3.30 -13.46
N TYR A 101 0.21 -2.42 -12.66
CA TYR A 101 0.84 -1.21 -12.11
C TYR A 101 1.30 -1.36 -10.66
N GLY A 102 1.02 -2.49 -10.02
CA GLY A 102 1.54 -2.75 -8.68
C GLY A 102 0.59 -3.51 -7.76
N VAL A 103 0.86 -3.39 -6.47
CA VAL A 103 0.16 -4.08 -5.40
C VAL A 103 -0.34 -3.08 -4.37
N ALA A 104 -1.66 -3.05 -4.15
CA ALA A 104 -2.28 -2.36 -3.03
C ALA A 104 -2.49 -3.34 -1.88
N MET A 105 -1.89 -3.04 -0.73
CA MET A 105 -2.10 -3.76 0.51
C MET A 105 -3.27 -3.07 1.23
N LEU A 106 -4.34 -3.81 1.53
CA LEU A 106 -5.57 -3.22 2.07
C LEU A 106 -5.83 -3.60 3.53
N ASN A 107 -5.20 -4.66 4.00
CA ASN A 107 -5.43 -5.16 5.35
C ASN A 107 -5.02 -4.14 6.42
N GLY A 108 -5.92 -3.85 7.36
CA GLY A 108 -5.69 -2.91 8.45
C GLY A 108 -5.70 -1.42 8.06
N LEU A 109 -6.00 -1.10 6.80
CA LEU A 109 -6.09 0.27 6.32
C LEU A 109 -7.49 0.86 6.51
N SER A 110 -7.55 2.15 6.82
CA SER A 110 -8.77 2.94 6.75
C SER A 110 -9.27 3.07 5.30
N ILE A 111 -10.54 3.45 5.11
CA ILE A 111 -11.12 3.64 3.77
C ILE A 111 -10.28 4.63 2.95
N ARG A 112 -9.81 5.72 3.55
CA ARG A 112 -8.96 6.71 2.87
C ARG A 112 -7.64 6.12 2.41
N GLU A 113 -6.96 5.36 3.27
CA GLU A 113 -5.70 4.71 2.92
C GLU A 113 -5.89 3.66 1.83
N ARG A 114 -6.99 2.89 1.89
CA ARG A 114 -7.39 1.95 0.83
C ARG A 114 -7.59 2.67 -0.49
N ALA A 115 -8.34 3.79 -0.49
CA ALA A 115 -8.56 4.58 -1.69
C ALA A 115 -7.26 5.06 -2.32
N MET A 116 -6.34 5.61 -1.53
CA MET A 116 -5.03 6.05 -2.03
C MET A 116 -4.22 4.88 -2.60
N ALA A 117 -4.14 3.75 -1.89
CA ALA A 117 -3.42 2.57 -2.36
C ALA A 117 -4.00 1.99 -3.66
N LEU A 118 -5.32 2.01 -3.81
CA LEU A 118 -6.01 1.53 -5.02
C LEU A 118 -5.86 2.49 -6.20
N ILE A 119 -5.88 3.80 -5.98
CA ILE A 119 -5.60 4.81 -7.00
C ILE A 119 -4.17 4.64 -7.54
N GLU A 120 -3.19 4.37 -6.68
CA GLU A 120 -1.80 4.15 -7.07
C GLU A 120 -1.61 3.00 -8.06
N ILE A 121 -2.43 1.95 -7.98
CA ILE A 121 -2.35 0.77 -8.87
C ILE A 121 -3.38 0.77 -10.00
N ALA A 122 -4.22 1.79 -10.11
CA ALA A 122 -5.10 2.00 -11.25
C ALA A 122 -4.29 2.41 -12.50
N HIS A 123 -4.91 2.33 -13.68
CA HIS A 123 -4.27 2.81 -14.91
C HIS A 123 -3.90 4.30 -14.77
N PRO A 124 -2.69 4.72 -15.17
CA PRO A 124 -2.22 6.10 -14.97
C PRO A 124 -3.19 7.18 -15.46
N ASP A 125 -3.86 6.96 -16.60
CA ASP A 125 -4.80 7.93 -17.16
C ASP A 125 -6.10 8.06 -16.35
N ASP A 126 -6.43 7.05 -15.53
CA ASP A 126 -7.68 7.02 -14.75
C ASP A 126 -7.49 7.55 -13.32
N ARG A 127 -6.22 7.69 -12.85
CA ARG A 127 -5.90 8.02 -11.45
C ARG A 127 -6.43 9.39 -11.05
N ASN A 128 -6.25 10.40 -11.91
CA ASN A 128 -6.66 11.76 -11.59
C ASN A 128 -8.18 11.86 -11.42
N GLU A 129 -8.93 11.25 -12.32
CA GLU A 129 -10.39 11.22 -12.25
C GLU A 129 -10.87 10.53 -10.98
N LEU A 130 -10.31 9.36 -10.65
CA LEU A 130 -10.63 8.63 -9.43
C LEU A 130 -10.30 9.44 -8.17
N PHE A 131 -9.17 10.15 -8.19
CA PHE A 131 -8.75 10.98 -7.07
C PHE A 131 -9.69 12.16 -6.82
N GLU A 132 -10.08 12.90 -7.86
CA GLU A 132 -11.02 14.01 -7.72
C GLU A 132 -12.41 13.51 -7.31
N GLN A 133 -12.91 12.42 -7.88
CA GLN A 133 -14.15 11.79 -7.45
C GLN A 133 -14.11 11.39 -5.96
N ALA A 134 -12.99 10.86 -5.48
CA ALA A 134 -12.82 10.49 -4.08
C ALA A 134 -12.83 11.70 -3.13
N LYS A 135 -12.34 12.86 -3.59
CA LYS A 135 -12.44 14.12 -2.83
C LYS A 135 -13.86 14.65 -2.78
N GLU A 136 -14.56 14.65 -3.91
CA GLU A 136 -15.97 15.06 -4.00
C GLU A 136 -16.87 14.23 -3.06
N GLU A 137 -16.64 12.92 -3.01
CA GLU A 137 -17.35 11.99 -2.12
C GLU A 137 -16.83 11.97 -0.68
N LYS A 138 -15.86 12.85 -0.36
CA LYS A 138 -15.26 12.98 0.99
C LYS A 138 -14.60 11.70 1.51
N ILE A 139 -14.21 10.79 0.63
CA ILE A 139 -13.35 9.64 0.95
C ILE A 139 -11.95 10.14 1.26
N LEU A 140 -11.47 11.12 0.47
CA LEU A 140 -10.20 11.81 0.69
C LEU A 140 -10.46 13.20 1.27
N TYR A 141 -9.45 13.76 1.95
CA TYR A 141 -9.53 15.14 2.41
C TYR A 141 -9.51 16.12 1.23
N PRO A 142 -10.16 17.31 1.36
CA PRO A 142 -10.14 18.33 0.30
C PRO A 142 -8.74 18.81 -0.05
N ASP A 143 -7.84 18.86 0.93
CA ASP A 143 -6.44 19.26 0.81
C ASP A 143 -5.49 18.09 0.51
N GLN A 144 -6.02 16.88 0.26
CA GLN A 144 -5.20 15.73 -0.16
C GLN A 144 -4.50 16.04 -1.48
N ILE A 145 -3.21 15.69 -1.55
CA ILE A 145 -2.38 15.87 -2.74
C ILE A 145 -2.10 14.51 -3.37
N PHE A 146 -2.14 14.45 -4.69
CA PHE A 146 -1.70 13.30 -5.46
C PHE A 146 -0.86 13.77 -6.65
N MET A 147 0.41 13.40 -6.67
CA MET A 147 1.32 13.79 -7.76
C MET A 147 1.34 12.72 -8.85
N LEU A 148 0.58 12.94 -9.90
CA LEU A 148 0.45 12.05 -11.08
C LEU A 148 1.80 11.71 -11.71
N GLU A 149 2.69 12.69 -11.83
CA GLU A 149 4.02 12.49 -12.41
C GLU A 149 4.90 11.60 -11.54
N SER A 150 4.81 11.73 -10.22
CA SER A 150 5.57 10.92 -9.27
C SER A 150 5.23 9.44 -9.36
N SER A 151 3.97 9.11 -9.60
CA SER A 151 3.55 7.71 -9.73
C SER A 151 4.08 7.01 -10.98
N ARG A 152 4.45 7.76 -12.01
CA ARG A 152 5.11 7.25 -13.23
C ARG A 152 6.62 7.05 -13.06
N LEU A 153 7.23 7.79 -12.16
CA LEU A 153 8.67 7.80 -11.90
C LEU A 153 9.06 7.00 -10.64
N TYR A 154 8.12 6.26 -10.07
CA TYR A 154 8.36 5.49 -8.84
C TYR A 154 9.50 4.48 -9.05
N PRO A 155 10.62 4.60 -8.31
CA PRO A 155 11.84 3.83 -8.56
C PRO A 155 11.75 2.43 -7.92
N LEU A 156 11.09 1.50 -8.60
CA LEU A 156 10.87 0.12 -8.13
C LEU A 156 12.18 -0.65 -7.85
N GLU A 157 13.25 -0.30 -8.52
CA GLU A 157 14.58 -0.93 -8.37
C GLU A 157 15.18 -0.72 -6.97
N ILE A 158 14.69 0.24 -6.21
CA ILE A 158 15.14 0.54 -4.85
C ILE A 158 14.50 -0.42 -3.83
N ASP A 159 13.40 -1.11 -4.18
CA ASP A 159 12.71 -2.04 -3.25
C ASP A 159 13.60 -3.26 -2.93
N LYS A 160 14.25 -3.23 -1.77
CA LYS A 160 15.21 -4.25 -1.32
C LYS A 160 15.02 -4.60 0.14
N THR A 161 15.19 -5.88 0.48
CA THR A 161 15.23 -6.34 1.86
C THR A 161 16.67 -6.61 2.29
N VAL A 162 17.05 -6.02 3.40
CA VAL A 162 18.40 -6.15 3.99
C VAL A 162 18.27 -6.81 5.35
N SER A 163 19.15 -7.82 5.60
CA SER A 163 19.22 -8.50 6.90
C SER A 163 20.26 -7.85 7.79
N PHE A 164 19.87 -7.54 9.02
CA PHE A 164 20.72 -6.93 10.03
C PHE A 164 21.17 -7.96 11.07
N LYS A 165 22.17 -7.60 11.88
CA LYS A 165 22.61 -8.42 13.01
C LYS A 165 21.44 -8.64 13.97
N GLY A 166 21.31 -9.85 14.55
CA GLY A 166 20.18 -10.21 15.41
C GLY A 166 18.97 -10.81 14.68
N GLY A 167 19.07 -11.01 13.34
CA GLY A 167 18.00 -11.64 12.55
C GLY A 167 16.89 -10.69 12.09
N LEU A 168 17.03 -9.39 12.34
CA LEU A 168 16.09 -8.39 11.86
C LEU A 168 16.23 -8.22 10.35
N SER A 169 15.12 -8.27 9.63
CA SER A 169 15.06 -7.96 8.21
C SER A 169 14.28 -6.67 8.01
N ILE A 170 14.89 -5.71 7.29
CA ILE A 170 14.27 -4.41 6.98
C ILE A 170 14.11 -4.31 5.47
N ARG A 171 12.90 -4.03 5.02
CA ARG A 171 12.59 -3.73 3.63
C ARG A 171 12.70 -2.24 3.40
N PHE A 172 13.58 -1.82 2.52
CA PHE A 172 13.71 -0.44 2.06
C PHE A 172 12.99 -0.27 0.74
N ARG A 173 12.13 0.72 0.66
CA ARG A 173 11.43 1.10 -0.58
C ARG A 173 11.20 2.60 -0.63
N PRO A 174 10.95 3.16 -1.82
CA PRO A 174 10.51 4.53 -1.93
C PRO A 174 9.20 4.74 -1.13
N ILE A 175 9.03 5.96 -0.61
CA ILE A 175 7.82 6.37 0.08
C ILE A 175 6.63 6.41 -0.88
N LYS A 176 5.43 6.18 -0.38
CA LYS A 176 4.18 6.26 -1.13
C LYS A 176 3.23 7.26 -0.51
N SER A 177 2.33 7.82 -1.30
CA SER A 177 1.28 8.70 -0.78
C SER A 177 0.37 8.00 0.22
N SER A 178 0.18 6.69 0.08
CA SER A 178 -0.56 5.83 1.02
C SER A 178 0.15 5.59 2.37
N ASP A 179 1.40 6.01 2.54
CA ASP A 179 2.15 5.84 3.80
C ASP A 179 1.82 6.89 4.86
N GLU A 180 0.89 7.80 4.62
CA GLU A 180 0.63 8.96 5.49
C GLU A 180 0.46 8.59 6.95
N GLU A 181 -0.45 7.68 7.24
CA GLU A 181 -0.74 7.30 8.62
C GLU A 181 0.46 6.62 9.29
N GLN A 182 1.20 5.79 8.56
CA GLN A 182 2.39 5.15 9.08
C GLN A 182 3.52 6.13 9.35
N MET A 183 3.72 7.13 8.49
CA MET A 183 4.68 8.21 8.69
C MET A 183 4.28 9.09 9.85
N ARG A 184 2.99 9.36 10.03
CA ARG A 184 2.47 10.08 11.19
C ARG A 184 2.72 9.31 12.48
N ARG A 185 2.46 8.00 12.50
CA ARG A 185 2.78 7.13 13.64
C ARG A 185 4.27 7.08 13.93
N LEU A 186 5.13 7.08 12.91
CA LEU A 186 6.57 7.18 13.08
C LEU A 186 6.95 8.50 13.75
N PHE A 187 6.43 9.63 13.27
CA PHE A 187 6.68 10.95 13.85
C PHE A 187 6.37 11.02 15.36
N TYR A 188 5.22 10.49 15.77
CA TYR A 188 4.81 10.52 17.20
C TYR A 188 5.54 9.47 18.08
N ARG A 189 6.42 8.67 17.52
CA ARG A 189 7.31 7.77 18.30
C ARG A 189 8.67 8.38 18.61
N PHE A 190 9.01 9.48 17.96
CA PHE A 190 10.29 10.16 18.22
C PHE A 190 10.27 10.97 19.50
N SER A 191 11.43 11.07 20.16
CA SER A 191 11.67 12.05 21.22
C SER A 191 11.72 13.47 20.66
N ASP A 192 11.48 14.46 21.52
CA ASP A 192 11.61 15.89 21.16
C ASP A 192 13.00 16.20 20.62
N GLU A 193 14.03 15.54 21.14
CA GLU A 193 15.43 15.70 20.70
C GLU A 193 15.60 15.17 19.25
N SER A 194 15.09 13.98 18.93
CA SER A 194 15.13 13.42 17.58
C SER A 194 14.35 14.28 16.58
N ILE A 195 13.22 14.82 16.98
CA ILE A 195 12.44 15.77 16.18
C ILE A 195 13.24 17.05 15.93
N TYR A 196 13.88 17.60 16.95
CA TYR A 196 14.70 18.80 16.80
C TYR A 196 15.85 18.59 15.81
N TYR A 197 16.61 17.50 15.94
CA TYR A 197 17.70 17.21 15.00
C TYR A 197 17.22 16.95 13.56
N ARG A 198 16.00 16.45 13.39
CA ARG A 198 15.43 16.18 12.06
C ARG A 198 14.90 17.43 11.36
N TYR A 199 14.28 18.33 12.14
CA TYR A 199 13.53 19.50 11.61
C TYR A 199 14.16 20.84 11.96
N PHE A 200 15.19 20.86 12.79
CA PHE A 200 15.88 22.05 13.33
C PHE A 200 14.96 23.05 14.05
N HIS A 201 13.79 22.60 14.48
CA HIS A 201 12.87 23.34 15.36
C HIS A 201 11.99 22.36 16.14
N SER A 202 11.45 22.83 17.25
CA SER A 202 10.50 22.04 18.03
C SER A 202 9.18 21.90 17.28
N LEU A 203 8.82 20.68 16.94
CA LEU A 203 7.60 20.36 16.22
C LEU A 203 6.81 19.32 17.02
N HIS A 204 5.80 19.76 17.77
CA HIS A 204 4.99 18.87 18.62
C HIS A 204 3.80 18.26 17.87
N ILE A 205 3.42 18.85 16.74
CA ILE A 205 2.28 18.42 15.94
C ILE A 205 2.70 18.35 14.46
N MET A 206 2.36 17.25 13.80
CA MET A 206 2.52 17.09 12.35
C MET A 206 1.15 17.22 11.68
N PRO A 207 0.78 18.44 11.19
CA PRO A 207 -0.48 18.65 10.48
C PRO A 207 -0.57 17.80 9.22
N HIS A 208 -1.79 17.46 8.80
CA HIS A 208 -2.05 16.70 7.58
C HIS A 208 -1.40 17.37 6.35
N SER A 209 -1.59 18.67 6.16
CA SER A 209 -1.01 19.41 5.03
C SER A 209 0.51 19.31 4.95
N LYS A 210 1.22 19.41 6.08
CA LYS A 210 2.67 19.20 6.13
C LYS A 210 3.06 17.76 5.80
N MET A 211 2.33 16.78 6.34
CA MET A 211 2.60 15.37 6.03
C MET A 211 2.41 15.09 4.53
N GLN A 212 1.43 15.73 3.88
CA GLN A 212 1.22 15.61 2.44
C GLN A 212 2.44 16.12 1.63
N GLU A 213 3.08 17.22 2.05
CA GLU A 213 4.30 17.72 1.42
C GLU A 213 5.46 16.72 1.54
N TYR A 214 5.56 16.01 2.67
CA TYR A 214 6.58 14.99 2.87
C TYR A 214 6.36 13.73 2.02
N LEU A 215 5.12 13.32 1.80
CA LEU A 215 4.77 12.11 1.07
C LEU A 215 4.84 12.29 -0.44
N ASN A 216 4.48 13.47 -0.92
CA ASN A 216 4.40 13.74 -2.35
C ASN A 216 5.75 14.20 -2.90
N VAL A 217 6.65 13.25 -3.14
CA VAL A 217 7.97 13.48 -3.72
C VAL A 217 7.94 13.45 -5.25
N ASN A 218 8.69 14.32 -5.88
CA ASN A 218 8.71 14.44 -7.35
C ASN A 218 9.73 13.53 -8.05
N TRP A 219 10.52 12.78 -7.31
CA TRP A 219 11.57 11.85 -7.75
C TRP A 219 12.68 12.46 -8.63
N LYS A 220 12.55 13.72 -9.03
CA LYS A 220 13.57 14.46 -9.79
C LYS A 220 14.54 15.16 -8.85
N ASN A 221 13.99 15.95 -7.93
CA ASN A 221 14.78 16.78 -7.00
C ASN A 221 14.65 16.29 -5.56
N THR A 222 13.71 15.38 -5.29
CA THR A 222 13.48 14.83 -3.95
C THR A 222 13.34 13.33 -4.06
N MET A 223 14.06 12.60 -3.22
CA MET A 223 13.84 11.18 -3.00
C MET A 223 13.62 10.91 -1.53
N SER A 224 12.69 10.04 -1.21
CA SER A 224 12.46 9.57 0.14
C SER A 224 12.33 8.05 0.15
N ILE A 225 13.10 7.40 1.00
CA ILE A 225 13.13 5.95 1.18
C ILE A 225 12.71 5.65 2.61
N VAL A 226 11.77 4.74 2.76
CA VAL A 226 11.31 4.26 4.07
C VAL A 226 11.83 2.85 4.34
N GLY A 227 12.17 2.58 5.59
CA GLY A 227 12.51 1.24 6.06
C GLY A 227 11.36 0.65 6.87
N LEU A 228 10.95 -0.57 6.50
CA LEU A 228 9.83 -1.29 7.12
C LEU A 228 10.30 -2.58 7.78
N VAL A 229 9.74 -2.85 8.96
CA VAL A 229 9.91 -4.11 9.69
C VAL A 229 8.57 -4.82 9.78
N GLY A 230 8.57 -6.13 9.57
CA GLY A 230 7.39 -6.99 9.60
C GLY A 230 7.10 -7.64 8.26
N GLU A 231 6.02 -8.41 8.22
CA GLU A 231 5.56 -9.08 7.00
C GLU A 231 5.10 -8.07 5.94
N PRO A 232 5.27 -8.36 4.65
CA PRO A 232 4.73 -7.52 3.59
C PRO A 232 3.23 -7.25 3.80
N GLY A 233 2.85 -5.95 3.85
CA GLY A 233 1.49 -5.49 4.10
C GLY A 233 1.08 -5.35 5.57
N LEU A 234 1.86 -5.89 6.49
CA LEU A 234 1.68 -5.71 7.93
C LEU A 234 2.87 -5.01 8.59
N GLY A 235 3.88 -4.66 7.79
CA GLY A 235 5.08 -4.00 8.27
C GLY A 235 4.81 -2.58 8.75
N ILE A 236 5.60 -2.15 9.74
CA ILE A 236 5.59 -0.78 10.25
C ILE A 236 6.80 -0.01 9.71
N ILE A 237 6.61 1.24 9.37
CA ILE A 237 7.70 2.14 9.01
C ILE A 237 8.48 2.49 10.29
N ILE A 238 9.80 2.24 10.26
CA ILE A 238 10.72 2.51 11.37
C ILE A 238 11.81 3.52 11.03
N SER A 239 11.96 3.88 9.78
CA SER A 239 12.96 4.85 9.35
C SER A 239 12.55 5.55 8.07
N GLU A 240 13.05 6.76 7.87
CA GLU A 240 12.99 7.51 6.62
C GLU A 240 14.36 8.14 6.35
N ALA A 241 14.82 8.02 5.10
CA ALA A 241 15.97 8.73 4.57
C ALA A 241 15.52 9.54 3.36
N ARG A 242 15.84 10.83 3.36
CA ARG A 242 15.44 11.76 2.30
C ARG A 242 16.62 12.59 1.84
N TYR A 243 16.67 12.89 0.54
CA TYR A 243 17.44 14.00 0.05
C TYR A 243 16.56 14.98 -0.72
N LEU A 244 16.94 16.25 -0.67
CA LEU A 244 16.30 17.34 -1.38
C LEU A 244 17.38 18.14 -2.10
N VAL A 245 17.33 18.18 -3.42
CA VAL A 245 18.21 19.00 -4.24
C VAL A 245 17.74 20.45 -4.17
N ASP A 246 18.64 21.38 -4.00
CA ASP A 246 18.34 22.81 -3.97
C ASP A 246 17.88 23.37 -5.33
N SER A 247 17.46 24.62 -5.34
CA SER A 247 16.99 25.28 -6.56
C SER A 247 18.07 25.50 -7.62
N SER A 248 19.36 25.48 -7.22
CA SER A 248 20.50 25.60 -8.15
C SER A 248 20.86 24.26 -8.81
N GLY A 249 20.48 23.13 -8.19
CA GLY A 249 20.86 21.79 -8.62
C GLY A 249 22.31 21.41 -8.27
N GLU A 250 23.04 22.25 -7.53
CA GLU A 250 24.45 22.06 -7.21
C GLU A 250 24.67 21.41 -5.83
N SER A 251 23.67 21.52 -4.95
CA SER A 251 23.74 20.93 -3.62
C SER A 251 22.47 20.17 -3.26
N ALA A 252 22.58 19.26 -2.30
CA ALA A 252 21.45 18.52 -1.77
C ALA A 252 21.55 18.41 -0.24
N GLU A 253 20.42 18.62 0.40
CA GLU A 253 20.25 18.34 1.83
C GLU A 253 19.87 16.86 2.01
N ILE A 254 20.51 16.21 2.97
CA ILE A 254 20.21 14.82 3.34
C ILE A 254 19.73 14.80 4.79
N ALA A 255 18.61 14.14 5.01
CA ALA A 255 18.08 13.93 6.35
C ALA A 255 17.71 12.46 6.55
N ILE A 256 18.10 11.90 7.69
CA ILE A 256 17.82 10.52 8.07
C ILE A 256 17.24 10.50 9.46
N ILE A 257 16.19 9.72 9.64
CA ILE A 257 15.61 9.47 10.96
C ILE A 257 15.29 8.00 11.12
N VAL A 258 15.53 7.46 12.31
CA VAL A 258 15.28 6.07 12.66
C VAL A 258 14.57 6.03 14.00
N ASP A 259 13.54 5.21 14.13
CA ASP A 259 12.86 4.94 15.41
C ASP A 259 13.91 4.47 16.44
N GLU A 260 13.92 5.12 17.60
CA GLU A 260 14.96 4.96 18.63
C GLU A 260 15.14 3.50 19.08
N LYS A 261 14.08 2.69 19.00
CA LYS A 261 14.13 1.25 19.30
C LYS A 261 15.01 0.46 18.35
N TYR A 262 15.34 1.02 17.19
CA TYR A 262 16.13 0.38 16.15
C TYR A 262 17.49 1.05 15.90
N ASN A 263 17.87 2.01 16.74
CA ASN A 263 19.17 2.67 16.67
C ASN A 263 20.33 1.68 16.93
N GLY A 264 21.47 1.93 16.30
CA GLY A 264 22.69 1.14 16.49
C GLY A 264 22.74 -0.22 15.81
N LEU A 265 21.72 -0.56 14.98
CA LEU A 265 21.75 -1.78 14.19
C LEU A 265 22.68 -1.63 12.99
N SER A 266 23.66 -2.55 12.86
CA SER A 266 24.53 -2.62 11.68
C SER A 266 24.06 -3.70 10.73
N PRO A 267 24.03 -3.48 9.40
CA PRO A 267 23.74 -4.52 8.43
C PRO A 267 24.75 -5.66 8.51
N LYS A 268 24.31 -6.90 8.27
CA LYS A 268 25.18 -8.10 8.32
C LYS A 268 26.31 -8.06 7.30
N TYR A 269 26.11 -7.38 6.18
CA TYR A 269 27.08 -7.23 5.10
C TYR A 269 26.93 -5.85 4.47
N LEU A 270 27.85 -4.94 4.76
CA LEU A 270 28.13 -3.79 3.91
C LEU A 270 29.24 -4.23 2.94
N ARG A 271 28.89 -4.55 1.70
CA ARG A 271 29.84 -4.46 0.58
C ARG A 271 29.52 -3.15 -0.14
N PHE A 272 30.46 -2.21 -0.05
CA PHE A 272 30.53 -1.02 -0.89
C PHE A 272 30.95 -1.43 -2.30
#